data_30a8d6837efbd2554513e9f8f504c613
#
_entry.id   30a8d6837efbd2554513e9f8f504c613
#
_cell.length_a   1.000
_cell.length_b   1.000
_cell.length_c   1.000
_cell.angle_alpha   90.00
_cell.angle_beta   90.00
_cell.angle_gamma   90.00
#
_symmetry.space_group_name_H-M   'P 1'
#
loop_
_entity.id
_entity.type
_entity.pdbx_description
1 polymer ?
#
loop_
_entity_poly.entity_id
_entity_poly.type
_entity_poly.pdbx_seq_one_letter_code
_entity_poly.pdbx_strand_id
1 'polypeptide(L)'
;MEPEMEDKTLELMCSVPRSLWLGCSSVAESLCALRCLQSIPTTRAHNQTTSVMESQNLVDDLSPKKNTVLKLNNGQVTSSRKRPSEGNYDKEKEHCMVLFDQWSEADQVEFVEHLISRMCHYQHGHINSYLKPMLQRDFITALPGKHTHTSMQFKQLHRSKATEKYLFKNRTTEVPPNSYYHSLYPKIIQDIETIEANWRCGRHNLQRIQCRSENSKGVYCLQYDDDKIISGLRDNSIKIWDKQSLECLKILTGHTGSVLCLQYDERVIVTGSSDSTVRVWDVASGEVLNTLIHHNEAVLHLRFSNGLMVTCSKDRSIAVWDMASATDISLRRVLVGHRAAVNVVDFDDKYIVSASGDRTIKVWSTSTCEFVRTLNGHKRGIACLQYRDRLVVSGSSDNTIRLWDIECGACLRVLEGHEELVRCIRFDNKRIVSGAYDGKIKVWDLQAALDPRAPASTLCLRTLVEHSGRVFRLQFDEFQIISSSHDDTILIWDFLNVSTNGQSEGRSPSRTYTYISR
;
A
#
# COMPACT_ATOMS: atom_id res chain seq x y z
N MET A 1 28.32 -17.78 -35.61
CA MET A 1 26.89 -18.09 -35.59
C MET A 1 26.56 -18.47 -34.15
N GLU A 2 25.97 -17.64 -33.51
CA GLU A 2 25.36 -17.44 -32.19
C GLU A 2 25.80 -16.11 -31.65
N PRO A 3 24.87 -15.19 -31.55
CA PRO A 3 24.28 -14.77 -30.27
C PRO A 3 22.85 -14.21 -30.48
N GLU A 4 21.83 -14.99 -30.25
CA GLU A 4 20.42 -14.52 -30.30
C GLU A 4 19.52 -15.12 -29.19
N MET A 5 20.09 -15.69 -28.14
CA MET A 5 19.30 -16.34 -27.09
C MET A 5 19.25 -15.62 -25.74
N GLU A 6 19.98 -14.53 -25.54
CA GLU A 6 19.99 -13.81 -24.25
C GLU A 6 18.92 -12.70 -24.11
N ASP A 7 18.40 -12.20 -25.22
CA ASP A 7 17.47 -11.04 -25.18
C ASP A 7 16.01 -11.41 -24.89
N LYS A 8 15.59 -12.65 -25.19
CA LYS A 8 14.21 -13.09 -24.92
C LYS A 8 13.91 -13.44 -23.45
N THR A 9 14.94 -13.69 -22.66
CA THR A 9 14.78 -14.01 -21.23
C THR A 9 14.57 -12.76 -20.38
N LEU A 10 15.02 -11.61 -20.83
CA LEU A 10 14.80 -10.33 -20.14
C LEU A 10 13.38 -9.75 -20.37
N GLU A 11 12.79 -9.96 -21.55
CA GLU A 11 11.42 -9.51 -21.83
C GLU A 11 10.35 -10.30 -21.08
N LEU A 12 10.60 -11.58 -20.78
CA LEU A 12 9.67 -12.40 -19.98
C LEU A 12 9.65 -12.04 -18.49
N MET A 13 10.68 -11.37 -17.99
CA MET A 13 10.74 -10.91 -16.61
C MET A 13 10.03 -9.57 -16.37
N CYS A 14 9.68 -8.82 -17.41
CA CYS A 14 8.95 -7.55 -17.33
C CYS A 14 7.42 -7.69 -17.38
N SER A 15 6.88 -8.90 -17.61
CA SER A 15 5.44 -9.13 -17.81
C SER A 15 4.68 -9.63 -16.57
N VAL A 16 5.30 -9.68 -15.40
CA VAL A 16 4.60 -10.02 -14.16
C VAL A 16 3.89 -8.76 -13.62
N PRO A 17 2.56 -8.78 -13.47
CA PRO A 17 1.81 -7.62 -13.00
C PRO A 17 2.30 -7.14 -11.63
N ARG A 18 2.54 -5.84 -11.50
CA ARG A 18 2.95 -5.17 -10.24
C ARG A 18 1.99 -5.37 -9.05
N SER A 19 0.80 -5.90 -9.30
CA SER A 19 -0.22 -6.19 -8.28
C SER A 19 0.15 -7.31 -7.30
N LEU A 20 1.11 -8.15 -7.62
CA LEU A 20 1.58 -9.23 -6.74
C LEU A 20 2.66 -8.79 -5.73
N TRP A 21 3.10 -7.51 -5.78
CA TRP A 21 4.23 -7.00 -4.98
C TRP A 21 3.84 -6.09 -3.81
N LEU A 22 2.57 -5.84 -3.60
CA LEU A 22 2.09 -4.91 -2.58
C LEU A 22 1.21 -5.62 -1.56
N GLY A 23 1.78 -6.29 -0.62
CA GLY A 23 0.94 -6.67 0.50
C GLY A 23 1.24 -7.85 1.39
N CYS A 24 2.44 -8.37 1.41
CA CYS A 24 2.75 -9.39 2.40
C CYS A 24 4.03 -9.05 3.19
N SER A 25 3.95 -8.72 4.43
CA SER A 25 5.07 -8.55 5.37
C SER A 25 5.29 -9.80 6.23
N SER A 26 5.23 -10.98 5.59
CA SER A 26 5.41 -12.26 6.31
C SER A 26 6.44 -13.16 5.63
N VAL A 27 6.92 -14.16 6.38
CA VAL A 27 7.88 -15.18 5.91
C VAL A 27 7.44 -15.88 4.61
N ALA A 28 6.13 -15.96 4.36
CA ALA A 28 5.57 -16.51 3.13
C ALA A 28 6.01 -15.74 1.86
N GLU A 29 6.25 -14.42 1.95
CA GLU A 29 6.77 -13.62 0.82
C GLU A 29 8.21 -13.95 0.47
N SER A 30 9.04 -14.10 1.49
CA SER A 30 10.44 -14.47 1.29
C SER A 30 10.57 -15.85 0.65
N LEU A 31 9.66 -16.78 0.98
CA LEU A 31 9.60 -18.12 0.43
C LEU A 31 8.99 -18.18 -0.98
N CYS A 32 8.00 -17.34 -1.26
CA CYS A 32 7.40 -17.24 -2.60
C CYS A 32 8.38 -16.61 -3.62
N ALA A 33 9.21 -15.67 -3.18
CA ALA A 33 10.28 -15.09 -4.00
C ALA A 33 11.36 -16.12 -4.37
N LEU A 34 11.63 -17.09 -3.49
CA LEU A 34 12.55 -18.21 -3.77
C LEU A 34 11.98 -19.19 -4.83
N ARG A 35 10.67 -19.42 -4.82
CA ARG A 35 10.00 -20.31 -5.76
C ARG A 35 10.01 -19.80 -7.22
N CYS A 36 9.90 -18.48 -7.42
CA CYS A 36 9.95 -17.88 -8.77
C CYS A 36 11.32 -17.98 -9.46
N LEU A 37 12.39 -18.32 -8.74
CA LEU A 37 13.74 -18.43 -9.31
C LEU A 37 14.14 -19.86 -9.67
N GLN A 38 13.37 -20.88 -9.25
CA GLN A 38 13.72 -22.29 -9.47
C GLN A 38 12.92 -22.99 -10.58
N SER A 39 11.93 -22.33 -11.21
CA SER A 39 11.16 -22.90 -12.31
C SER A 39 11.78 -22.61 -13.67
N ILE A 40 12.90 -23.23 -13.98
CA ILE A 40 13.39 -23.44 -15.36
C ILE A 40 13.12 -24.90 -15.71
N PRO A 41 12.35 -25.21 -16.76
CA PRO A 41 12.05 -26.59 -17.11
C PRO A 41 13.25 -27.23 -17.79
N THR A 42 13.83 -28.24 -17.19
CA THR A 42 14.66 -29.21 -17.87
C THR A 42 13.78 -30.23 -18.59
N THR A 43 13.70 -30.10 -19.89
CA THR A 43 13.13 -31.09 -20.78
C THR A 43 13.95 -32.39 -20.73
N ARG A 44 13.33 -33.49 -20.32
CA ARG A 44 13.68 -34.80 -20.80
C ARG A 44 12.46 -35.68 -20.92
N ALA A 45 12.31 -36.20 -22.16
CA ALA A 45 11.29 -37.14 -22.58
C ALA A 45 11.59 -38.55 -22.04
N HIS A 46 10.58 -39.33 -21.68
CA HIS A 46 10.20 -40.58 -22.36
C HIS A 46 9.11 -41.35 -21.61
N ASN A 47 8.09 -41.66 -22.41
CA ASN A 47 7.34 -42.91 -22.59
C ASN A 47 6.53 -43.54 -21.43
N GLN A 48 5.22 -43.51 -21.67
CA GLN A 48 4.23 -44.60 -21.76
C GLN A 48 4.32 -45.77 -20.78
N THR A 49 3.27 -46.00 -20.02
CA THR A 49 2.31 -47.09 -20.35
C THR A 49 1.12 -47.07 -19.38
N THR A 50 -0.02 -47.32 -19.99
CA THR A 50 -1.35 -47.60 -19.49
C THR A 50 -1.43 -48.75 -18.50
N SER A 51 -2.34 -48.70 -17.52
CA SER A 51 -3.32 -49.74 -17.30
C SER A 51 -4.45 -49.31 -16.37
N VAL A 52 -5.63 -49.64 -16.78
CA VAL A 52 -6.97 -49.58 -16.23
C VAL A 52 -7.16 -50.66 -15.18
N MET A 53 -7.98 -50.42 -14.15
CA MET A 53 -9.09 -51.23 -13.61
C MET A 53 -9.55 -50.69 -12.26
N GLU A 54 -10.73 -50.17 -12.22
CA GLU A 54 -12.02 -50.72 -11.79
C GLU A 54 -12.13 -51.23 -10.35
N SER A 55 -13.00 -50.52 -9.67
CA SER A 55 -14.21 -50.88 -8.90
C SER A 55 -14.06 -51.63 -7.57
N GLN A 56 -14.68 -51.20 -6.53
CA GLN A 56 -15.97 -51.56 -6.03
C GLN A 56 -16.29 -51.04 -4.62
N ASN A 57 -17.51 -50.66 -4.46
CA ASN A 57 -18.29 -50.31 -3.28
C ASN A 57 -18.11 -51.19 -2.06
N LEU A 58 -18.27 -50.61 -0.88
CA LEU A 58 -19.14 -51.16 0.15
C LEU A 58 -19.62 -50.09 1.15
N VAL A 59 -20.92 -50.00 1.26
CA VAL A 59 -21.74 -49.25 2.19
C VAL A 59 -21.81 -50.02 3.50
N ASP A 60 -21.93 -49.30 4.63
CA ASP A 60 -22.80 -49.57 5.80
C ASP A 60 -22.26 -48.79 7.01
N ASP A 61 -23.00 -47.81 7.42
CA ASP A 61 -24.14 -47.73 8.36
C ASP A 61 -23.72 -47.84 9.86
N LEU A 62 -24.04 -46.77 10.61
CA LEU A 62 -24.63 -46.72 11.93
C LEU A 62 -24.38 -45.43 12.71
N SER A 63 -25.41 -44.65 12.84
CA SER A 63 -25.59 -43.59 13.86
C SER A 63 -26.20 -44.20 15.14
N PRO A 64 -26.64 -43.44 16.14
CA PRO A 64 -26.03 -42.47 17.03
C PRO A 64 -26.25 -42.79 18.52
N LYS A 65 -25.60 -42.14 19.45
CA LYS A 65 -26.06 -41.98 20.88
C LYS A 65 -25.06 -41.05 21.62
N LYS A 66 -25.44 -40.05 22.31
CA LYS A 66 -26.29 -39.63 23.39
C LYS A 66 -25.68 -38.43 24.12
N ASN A 67 -26.52 -37.48 24.42
CA ASN A 67 -26.35 -36.34 25.31
C ASN A 67 -25.66 -36.67 26.63
N THR A 68 -24.76 -35.73 27.04
CA THR A 68 -24.47 -35.55 28.46
C THR A 68 -24.49 -34.07 28.80
N VAL A 69 -25.36 -33.73 29.72
CA VAL A 69 -25.62 -32.44 30.30
C VAL A 69 -24.41 -32.01 31.14
N LEU A 70 -23.87 -30.83 30.89
CA LEU A 70 -22.85 -30.21 31.74
C LEU A 70 -23.52 -29.26 32.73
N LYS A 71 -23.38 -29.57 34.01
CA LYS A 71 -23.69 -28.69 35.14
C LYS A 71 -22.57 -27.63 35.27
N LEU A 72 -22.97 -26.39 35.34
CA LEU A 72 -22.08 -25.26 35.73
C LEU A 72 -21.68 -25.39 37.20
N ASN A 73 -20.38 -25.30 37.47
CA ASN A 73 -19.84 -24.85 38.74
C ASN A 73 -18.61 -23.99 38.51
N ASN A 74 -18.55 -22.88 39.24
CA ASN A 74 -17.54 -21.82 39.21
C ASN A 74 -16.12 -22.33 39.44
N GLY A 75 -15.17 -21.82 38.68
CA GLY A 75 -13.75 -21.87 39.01
C GLY A 75 -12.87 -22.21 37.81
N GLN A 76 -12.01 -21.24 37.46
CA GLN A 76 -10.80 -21.34 36.63
C GLN A 76 -10.70 -22.50 35.62
N VAL A 77 -10.87 -22.16 34.34
CA VAL A 77 -10.56 -23.11 33.24
C VAL A 77 -9.16 -22.81 32.74
N THR A 78 -8.18 -23.48 33.28
CA THR A 78 -6.94 -23.80 32.59
C THR A 78 -7.18 -25.06 31.77
N SER A 79 -7.50 -24.93 30.50
CA SER A 79 -7.56 -26.10 29.61
C SER A 79 -6.15 -26.47 29.18
N SER A 80 -5.46 -27.26 29.99
CA SER A 80 -4.33 -28.04 29.52
C SER A 80 -4.86 -29.22 28.70
N ARG A 81 -4.81 -29.14 27.36
CA ARG A 81 -4.83 -30.34 26.54
C ARG A 81 -3.64 -31.21 26.95
N LYS A 82 -3.86 -32.32 27.61
CA LYS A 82 -2.85 -33.36 27.86
C LYS A 82 -2.29 -33.77 26.49
N ARG A 83 -1.00 -33.54 26.27
CA ARG A 83 -0.25 -34.09 25.13
C ARG A 83 -0.34 -35.61 25.19
N PRO A 84 -0.53 -36.34 24.07
CA PRO A 84 -0.29 -37.76 24.03
C PRO A 84 1.21 -37.99 24.32
N SER A 85 1.51 -38.87 25.24
CA SER A 85 2.83 -39.35 25.73
C SER A 85 4.05 -38.63 25.14
N GLU A 86 4.72 -37.83 25.97
CA GLU A 86 5.94 -37.07 25.64
C GLU A 86 7.05 -37.88 24.94
N GLY A 87 7.08 -39.20 25.11
CA GLY A 87 8.12 -40.07 24.54
C GLY A 87 8.01 -40.36 23.04
N ASN A 88 6.85 -40.11 22.42
CA ASN A 88 6.68 -40.37 20.97
C ASN A 88 6.94 -39.11 20.13
N TYR A 89 6.61 -37.94 20.64
CA TYR A 89 6.80 -36.68 19.94
C TYR A 89 8.28 -36.37 19.68
N ASP A 90 9.13 -36.58 20.66
CA ASP A 90 10.58 -36.30 20.53
C ASP A 90 11.24 -37.26 19.53
N LYS A 91 10.84 -38.52 19.48
CA LYS A 91 11.33 -39.48 18.50
C LYS A 91 10.83 -39.14 17.07
N GLU A 92 9.58 -38.79 16.93
CA GLU A 92 9.00 -38.39 15.64
C GLU A 92 9.62 -37.09 15.12
N LYS A 93 9.87 -36.13 16.02
CA LYS A 93 10.57 -34.88 15.72
C LYS A 93 11.99 -35.14 15.22
N GLU A 94 12.76 -35.96 15.94
CA GLU A 94 14.12 -36.34 15.58
C GLU A 94 14.16 -37.01 14.21
N HIS A 95 13.23 -37.94 13.97
CA HIS A 95 13.09 -38.61 12.67
C HIS A 95 12.76 -37.63 11.54
N CYS A 96 11.84 -36.69 11.75
CA CYS A 96 11.54 -35.63 10.78
C CYS A 96 12.75 -34.74 10.48
N MET A 97 13.55 -34.41 11.51
CA MET A 97 14.77 -33.60 11.33
C MET A 97 15.81 -34.32 10.47
N VAL A 98 16.05 -35.63 10.74
CA VAL A 98 16.97 -36.44 9.93
C VAL A 98 16.52 -36.52 8.45
N LEU A 99 15.24 -36.68 8.20
CA LEU A 99 14.70 -36.68 6.84
C LEU A 99 14.84 -35.31 6.17
N PHE A 100 14.52 -34.23 6.90
CA PHE A 100 14.63 -32.85 6.44
C PHE A 100 16.06 -32.51 6.00
N ASP A 101 17.08 -32.94 6.75
CA ASP A 101 18.49 -32.70 6.45
C ASP A 101 18.98 -33.48 5.21
N GLN A 102 18.27 -34.54 4.81
CA GLN A 102 18.58 -35.34 3.62
C GLN A 102 17.93 -34.79 2.34
N TRP A 103 16.97 -33.90 2.46
CA TRP A 103 16.24 -33.34 1.32
C TRP A 103 17.05 -32.25 0.61
N SER A 104 16.74 -32.03 -0.66
CA SER A 104 17.28 -30.88 -1.38
C SER A 104 16.73 -29.56 -0.79
N GLU A 105 17.46 -28.46 -1.00
CA GLU A 105 17.02 -27.12 -0.55
C GLU A 105 15.59 -26.79 -1.04
N ALA A 106 15.24 -27.23 -2.26
CA ALA A 106 13.92 -27.01 -2.84
C ALA A 106 12.83 -27.79 -2.08
N ASP A 107 13.09 -29.06 -1.74
CA ASP A 107 12.16 -29.91 -1.02
C ASP A 107 12.00 -29.44 0.44
N GLN A 108 13.08 -28.98 1.05
CA GLN A 108 13.08 -28.38 2.38
C GLN A 108 12.19 -27.14 2.45
N VAL A 109 12.30 -26.27 1.46
CA VAL A 109 11.48 -25.06 1.35
C VAL A 109 10.01 -25.43 1.14
N GLU A 110 9.69 -26.34 0.22
CA GLU A 110 8.33 -26.79 -0.04
C GLU A 110 7.67 -27.39 1.21
N PHE A 111 8.41 -28.21 1.97
CA PHE A 111 7.92 -28.80 3.20
C PHE A 111 7.63 -27.75 4.28
N VAL A 112 8.52 -26.76 4.44
CA VAL A 112 8.31 -25.65 5.39
C VAL A 112 7.12 -24.79 4.97
N GLU A 113 6.96 -24.47 3.68
CA GLU A 113 5.77 -23.77 3.17
C GLU A 113 4.47 -24.54 3.50
N HIS A 114 4.49 -25.86 3.32
CA HIS A 114 3.35 -26.72 3.61
C HIS A 114 3.02 -26.79 5.11
N LEU A 115 4.04 -26.79 5.97
CA LEU A 115 3.84 -26.67 7.41
C LEU A 115 3.23 -25.32 7.81
N ILE A 116 3.79 -24.23 7.27
CA ILE A 116 3.31 -22.88 7.55
C ILE A 116 1.86 -22.71 7.11
N SER A 117 1.48 -23.24 5.94
CA SER A 117 0.11 -23.18 5.43
C SER A 117 -0.94 -23.86 6.31
N ARG A 118 -0.51 -24.83 7.14
CA ARG A 118 -1.40 -25.55 8.07
C ARG A 118 -1.48 -24.94 9.47
N MET A 119 -0.70 -23.91 9.72
CA MET A 119 -0.65 -23.25 11.04
C MET A 119 -1.81 -22.26 11.20
N CYS A 120 -2.31 -22.14 12.43
CA CYS A 120 -3.28 -21.09 12.73
C CYS A 120 -2.59 -19.73 12.90
N HIS A 121 -3.40 -18.67 12.84
CA HIS A 121 -2.91 -17.28 12.92
C HIS A 121 -2.02 -16.98 14.15
N TYR A 122 -2.33 -17.60 15.29
CA TYR A 122 -1.52 -17.48 16.51
C TYR A 122 -0.13 -18.11 16.34
N GLN A 123 -0.06 -19.30 15.70
CA GLN A 123 1.21 -19.98 15.42
C GLN A 123 2.05 -19.20 14.39
N HIS A 124 1.42 -18.59 13.36
CA HIS A 124 2.10 -17.67 12.46
C HIS A 124 2.73 -16.47 13.19
N GLY A 125 1.99 -15.84 14.10
CA GLY A 125 2.50 -14.74 14.91
C GLY A 125 3.71 -15.16 15.78
N HIS A 126 3.66 -16.37 16.34
CA HIS A 126 4.76 -16.90 17.16
C HIS A 126 6.01 -17.20 16.33
N ILE A 127 5.86 -17.83 15.16
CA ILE A 127 6.97 -18.09 14.23
C ILE A 127 7.57 -16.79 13.72
N ASN A 128 6.76 -15.81 13.34
CA ASN A 128 7.24 -14.50 12.93
C ASN A 128 8.05 -13.78 14.02
N SER A 129 7.64 -13.89 15.28
CA SER A 129 8.40 -13.31 16.39
C SER A 129 9.77 -13.98 16.59
N TYR A 130 9.91 -15.24 16.19
CA TYR A 130 11.14 -16.01 16.25
C TYR A 130 12.06 -15.75 15.04
N LEU A 131 11.49 -15.77 13.84
CA LEU A 131 12.22 -15.61 12.59
C LEU A 131 12.72 -14.18 12.37
N LYS A 132 11.97 -13.19 12.78
CA LYS A 132 12.36 -11.78 12.59
C LYS A 132 13.71 -11.42 13.25
N PRO A 133 13.98 -11.77 14.52
CA PRO A 133 15.31 -11.58 15.13
C PRO A 133 16.39 -12.43 14.50
N MET A 134 16.08 -13.67 14.07
CA MET A 134 17.05 -14.56 13.41
C MET A 134 17.46 -14.01 12.04
N LEU A 135 16.51 -13.61 11.22
CA LEU A 135 16.78 -12.98 9.93
C LEU A 135 17.56 -11.67 10.10
N GLN A 136 17.26 -10.87 11.12
CA GLN A 136 18.04 -9.68 11.45
C GLN A 136 19.45 -10.01 11.93
N ARG A 137 19.60 -11.04 12.78
CA ARG A 137 20.90 -11.50 13.28
C ARG A 137 21.74 -12.12 12.19
N ASP A 138 21.18 -13.01 11.37
CA ASP A 138 21.89 -13.71 10.31
C ASP A 138 22.30 -12.73 9.20
N PHE A 139 21.51 -11.70 8.99
CA PHE A 139 21.87 -10.59 8.11
C PHE A 139 23.06 -9.78 8.67
N ILE A 140 23.16 -9.60 9.98
CA ILE A 140 24.26 -8.88 10.64
C ILE A 140 25.51 -9.79 10.82
N THR A 141 25.33 -11.07 11.11
CA THR A 141 26.42 -12.01 11.41
C THR A 141 26.97 -12.73 10.18
N ALA A 142 26.22 -12.85 9.11
CA ALA A 142 26.69 -13.37 7.81
C ALA A 142 27.64 -12.42 7.06
N LEU A 143 27.91 -11.25 7.61
CA LEU A 143 28.82 -10.25 7.05
C LEU A 143 30.33 -10.53 7.16
N PRO A 144 30.91 -11.45 7.96
CA PRO A 144 32.31 -11.80 7.84
C PRO A 144 32.56 -13.04 6.96
N GLY A 145 32.78 -12.82 5.68
CA GLY A 145 33.79 -13.57 4.93
C GLY A 145 33.50 -14.96 4.42
N LYS A 146 32.27 -15.40 4.21
CA LYS A 146 31.97 -16.59 3.38
C LYS A 146 30.55 -16.50 2.81
N HIS A 147 30.48 -16.51 1.49
CA HIS A 147 29.44 -16.97 0.57
C HIS A 147 28.84 -15.94 -0.38
N THR A 148 28.97 -16.27 -1.63
CA THR A 148 28.34 -15.71 -2.84
C THR A 148 26.80 -15.67 -2.76
N HIS A 149 26.17 -16.42 -1.88
CA HIS A 149 24.72 -16.46 -1.63
C HIS A 149 24.15 -15.18 -1.03
N THR A 150 24.90 -14.50 -0.14
CA THR A 150 24.45 -13.29 0.55
C THR A 150 24.24 -12.11 -0.42
N SER A 151 25.03 -12.06 -1.49
CA SER A 151 24.90 -11.01 -2.52
C SER A 151 23.62 -11.13 -3.36
N MET A 152 23.09 -12.35 -3.54
CA MET A 152 21.82 -12.58 -4.24
C MET A 152 20.62 -12.25 -3.35
N GLN A 153 20.63 -12.62 -2.08
CA GLN A 153 19.59 -12.24 -1.12
C GLN A 153 19.54 -10.73 -0.91
N PHE A 154 20.68 -10.05 -0.91
CA PHE A 154 20.75 -8.60 -0.87
C PHE A 154 20.10 -7.95 -2.11
N LYS A 155 20.28 -8.55 -3.29
CA LYS A 155 19.62 -8.12 -4.54
C LYS A 155 18.10 -8.29 -4.50
N GLN A 156 17.58 -9.25 -3.73
CA GLN A 156 16.14 -9.53 -3.64
C GLN A 156 15.41 -8.69 -2.60
N LEU A 157 16.01 -8.45 -1.43
CA LEU A 157 15.39 -7.66 -0.36
C LEU A 157 15.25 -6.16 -0.71
N HIS A 158 16.04 -5.67 -1.65
CA HIS A 158 16.12 -4.25 -1.99
C HIS A 158 15.93 -3.97 -3.49
N ARG A 159 15.01 -4.66 -4.15
CA ARG A 159 14.56 -4.29 -5.49
C ARG A 159 13.60 -3.09 -5.50
N SER A 160 13.93 -2.03 -4.78
CA SER A 160 13.44 -0.72 -5.16
C SER A 160 14.38 -0.13 -6.22
N LYS A 161 13.85 0.57 -7.22
CA LYS A 161 14.63 1.25 -8.28
C LYS A 161 15.78 2.10 -7.73
N ALA A 162 15.73 2.40 -6.48
CA ALA A 162 16.69 3.22 -5.77
C ALA A 162 17.87 2.49 -5.17
N THR A 163 17.64 1.29 -4.65
CA THR A 163 18.77 0.45 -4.28
C THR A 163 19.58 0.15 -5.53
N GLU A 164 18.91 -0.03 -6.65
CA GLU A 164 19.55 -0.19 -7.95
C GLU A 164 20.33 1.08 -8.37
N LYS A 165 19.74 2.26 -8.22
CA LYS A 165 20.36 3.55 -8.55
C LYS A 165 21.48 3.95 -7.57
N TYR A 166 21.37 3.59 -6.30
CA TYR A 166 22.39 3.83 -5.27
C TYR A 166 23.55 2.83 -5.35
N LEU A 167 23.26 1.57 -5.66
CA LEU A 167 24.24 0.50 -5.78
C LEU A 167 24.94 0.49 -7.15
N PHE A 168 24.27 0.97 -8.21
CA PHE A 168 24.78 0.90 -9.59
C PHE A 168 24.90 2.26 -10.26
N LYS A 169 25.31 3.27 -9.51
CA LYS A 169 25.53 4.64 -10.01
C LYS A 169 26.49 4.73 -11.19
N ASN A 170 27.36 3.74 -11.34
CA ASN A 170 28.20 3.56 -12.52
C ASN A 170 27.74 2.27 -13.21
N ARG A 171 27.28 2.37 -14.45
CA ARG A 171 26.98 1.25 -15.35
C ARG A 171 28.23 0.41 -15.70
N THR A 172 29.00 0.02 -14.70
CA THR A 172 30.00 -1.01 -14.88
C THR A 172 29.33 -2.34 -14.64
N THR A 173 29.46 -3.24 -15.59
CA THR A 173 28.96 -4.61 -15.60
C THR A 173 29.52 -5.49 -14.48
N GLU A 174 30.41 -4.97 -13.66
CA GLU A 174 31.05 -5.70 -12.56
C GLU A 174 30.28 -5.48 -11.25
N VAL A 175 29.96 -6.61 -10.60
CA VAL A 175 29.35 -6.63 -9.27
C VAL A 175 30.34 -6.02 -8.27
N PRO A 176 30.00 -4.97 -7.52
CA PRO A 176 30.90 -4.38 -6.54
C PRO A 176 31.39 -5.42 -5.53
N PRO A 177 32.62 -5.29 -5.02
CA PRO A 177 33.18 -6.22 -4.05
C PRO A 177 32.38 -6.17 -2.73
N ASN A 178 32.42 -7.25 -1.96
CA ASN A 178 31.71 -7.35 -0.68
C ASN A 178 32.05 -6.21 0.31
N SER A 179 33.29 -5.71 0.26
CA SER A 179 33.72 -4.55 1.08
C SER A 179 32.90 -3.28 0.83
N TYR A 180 32.44 -3.08 -0.41
CA TYR A 180 31.56 -1.96 -0.76
C TYR A 180 30.21 -2.06 -0.02
N TYR A 181 29.62 -3.24 0.00
CA TYR A 181 28.35 -3.47 0.70
C TYR A 181 28.49 -3.36 2.21
N HIS A 182 29.62 -3.80 2.77
CA HIS A 182 29.93 -3.64 4.20
C HIS A 182 29.98 -2.17 4.64
N SER A 183 30.51 -1.28 3.80
CA SER A 183 30.56 0.16 4.09
C SER A 183 29.24 0.86 3.84
N LEU A 184 28.45 0.39 2.84
CA LEU A 184 27.21 1.01 2.42
C LEU A 184 26.05 0.70 3.39
N TYR A 185 25.97 -0.53 3.89
CA TYR A 185 24.84 -1.00 4.67
C TYR A 185 24.66 -0.27 6.02
N PRO A 186 25.70 -0.07 6.85
CA PRO A 186 25.58 0.72 8.08
C PRO A 186 25.11 2.14 7.81
N LYS A 187 25.57 2.73 6.69
CA LYS A 187 25.15 4.08 6.28
C LYS A 187 23.67 4.13 5.91
N ILE A 188 23.16 3.15 5.16
CA ILE A 188 21.74 3.05 4.82
C ILE A 188 20.89 2.92 6.10
N ILE A 189 21.31 2.09 7.06
CA ILE A 189 20.60 1.96 8.35
C ILE A 189 20.58 3.29 9.10
N GLN A 190 21.73 3.96 9.19
CA GLN A 190 21.82 5.25 9.86
C GLN A 190 20.94 6.31 9.17
N ASP A 191 20.90 6.32 7.84
CA ASP A 191 20.04 7.23 7.08
C ASP A 191 18.55 6.93 7.37
N ILE A 192 18.14 5.65 7.41
CA ILE A 192 16.77 5.23 7.77
C ILE A 192 16.43 5.68 9.19
N GLU A 193 17.30 5.43 10.18
CA GLU A 193 17.08 5.86 11.55
C GLU A 193 16.99 7.39 11.68
N THR A 194 17.80 8.11 10.92
CA THR A 194 17.78 9.57 10.88
C THR A 194 16.46 10.08 10.30
N ILE A 195 15.97 9.48 9.21
CA ILE A 195 14.69 9.84 8.60
C ILE A 195 13.55 9.56 9.57
N GLU A 196 13.53 8.40 10.22
CA GLU A 196 12.51 8.07 11.25
C GLU A 196 12.55 9.06 12.43
N ALA A 197 13.74 9.46 12.87
CA ALA A 197 13.90 10.49 13.90
C ALA A 197 13.38 11.85 13.41
N ASN A 198 13.61 12.22 12.16
CA ASN A 198 13.10 13.45 11.56
C ASN A 198 11.56 13.46 11.54
N TRP A 199 10.93 12.36 11.12
CA TRP A 199 9.48 12.20 11.19
C TRP A 199 8.94 12.36 12.61
N ARG A 200 9.56 11.70 13.59
CA ARG A 200 9.16 11.77 14.99
C ARG A 200 9.37 13.14 15.61
N CYS A 201 10.47 13.82 15.25
CA CYS A 201 10.76 15.17 15.74
C CYS A 201 10.11 16.29 14.93
N GLY A 202 9.52 15.98 13.77
CA GLY A 202 8.94 16.96 12.85
C GLY A 202 9.99 17.83 12.17
N ARG A 203 11.24 17.37 12.08
CA ARG A 203 12.32 18.08 11.38
C ARG A 203 12.21 17.82 9.89
N HIS A 204 12.03 18.86 9.11
CA HIS A 204 11.89 18.77 7.65
C HIS A 204 12.44 20.01 6.97
N ASN A 205 12.76 19.87 5.71
CA ASN A 205 12.95 21.01 4.81
C ASN A 205 11.62 21.27 4.11
N LEU A 206 11.25 22.54 3.94
CA LEU A 206 9.99 22.93 3.34
C LEU A 206 10.21 23.64 2.00
N GLN A 207 9.58 23.10 0.95
CA GLN A 207 9.51 23.75 -0.35
C GLN A 207 8.07 24.12 -0.67
N ARG A 208 7.89 25.23 -1.41
CA ARG A 208 6.56 25.79 -1.71
C ARG A 208 6.41 26.06 -3.19
N ILE A 209 5.33 25.54 -3.78
CA ILE A 209 4.86 25.90 -5.09
C ILE A 209 3.65 26.82 -4.94
N GLN A 210 3.74 28.05 -5.50
CA GLN A 210 2.61 28.96 -5.59
C GLN A 210 1.87 28.71 -6.91
N CYS A 211 0.64 28.22 -6.85
CA CYS A 211 -0.07 27.75 -8.05
C CYS A 211 -0.56 28.88 -8.96
N ARG A 212 -0.70 30.11 -8.44
CA ARG A 212 -1.11 31.30 -9.22
C ARG A 212 -2.37 31.05 -10.05
N SER A 213 -3.42 30.61 -9.35
CA SER A 213 -4.73 30.38 -9.98
C SER A 213 -5.32 31.71 -10.46
N GLU A 214 -5.81 31.76 -11.70
CA GLU A 214 -6.24 33.01 -12.34
C GLU A 214 -7.52 33.58 -11.72
N ASN A 215 -8.57 32.76 -11.59
CA ASN A 215 -9.91 33.25 -11.24
C ASN A 215 -10.39 32.80 -9.85
N SER A 216 -9.82 31.75 -9.30
CA SER A 216 -10.30 31.17 -8.04
C SER A 216 -9.22 30.33 -7.39
N LYS A 217 -8.82 30.69 -6.19
CA LYS A 217 -7.75 30.03 -5.44
C LYS A 217 -8.19 28.68 -4.88
N GLY A 218 -7.26 27.71 -4.89
CA GLY A 218 -7.39 26.44 -4.22
C GLY A 218 -6.99 25.24 -5.08
N VAL A 219 -6.18 24.36 -4.51
CA VAL A 219 -5.70 23.12 -5.11
C VAL A 219 -6.43 21.95 -4.47
N TYR A 220 -7.42 21.39 -5.19
CA TYR A 220 -8.32 20.38 -4.62
C TYR A 220 -7.74 18.98 -4.56
N CYS A 221 -6.92 18.63 -5.55
CA CYS A 221 -6.34 17.29 -5.65
C CYS A 221 -4.92 17.34 -6.21
N LEU A 222 -4.13 16.34 -5.84
CA LEU A 222 -2.79 16.14 -6.38
C LEU A 222 -2.40 14.66 -6.34
N GLN A 223 -1.47 14.33 -7.21
CA GLN A 223 -0.68 13.11 -7.16
C GLN A 223 0.73 13.44 -7.65
N TYR A 224 1.74 12.71 -7.17
CA TYR A 224 3.11 12.91 -7.58
C TYR A 224 3.83 11.57 -7.83
N ASP A 225 4.91 11.65 -8.57
CA ASP A 225 5.91 10.61 -8.75
C ASP A 225 7.31 11.19 -8.45
N ASP A 226 8.36 10.59 -9.00
CA ASP A 226 9.73 11.03 -8.79
C ASP A 226 10.05 12.35 -9.46
N ASP A 227 9.47 12.58 -10.61
CA ASP A 227 9.86 13.63 -11.53
C ASP A 227 8.85 14.79 -11.52
N LYS A 228 7.57 14.52 -11.27
CA LYS A 228 6.50 15.51 -11.41
C LYS A 228 5.42 15.45 -10.35
N ILE A 229 4.73 16.57 -10.18
CA ILE A 229 3.49 16.70 -9.41
C ILE A 229 2.39 17.10 -10.39
N ILE A 230 1.24 16.42 -10.36
CA ILE A 230 0.06 16.80 -11.13
C ILE A 230 -1.01 17.25 -10.15
N SER A 231 -1.56 18.44 -10.37
CA SER A 231 -2.56 19.06 -9.50
C SER A 231 -3.82 19.47 -10.26
N GLY A 232 -4.97 19.28 -9.62
CA GLY A 232 -6.25 19.78 -10.12
C GLY A 232 -6.73 20.95 -9.27
N LEU A 233 -7.14 22.02 -9.93
CA LEU A 233 -7.38 23.31 -9.31
C LEU A 233 -8.87 23.71 -9.38
N ARG A 234 -9.21 24.70 -8.56
CA ARG A 234 -10.54 25.30 -8.50
C ARG A 234 -10.87 26.11 -9.75
N ASP A 235 -9.88 26.62 -10.45
CA ASP A 235 -10.00 27.38 -11.69
C ASP A 235 -10.24 26.50 -12.94
N ASN A 236 -10.59 25.23 -12.75
CA ASN A 236 -10.88 24.21 -13.78
C ASN A 236 -9.64 23.68 -14.50
N SER A 237 -8.45 24.15 -14.17
CA SER A 237 -7.20 23.73 -14.78
C SER A 237 -6.57 22.52 -14.08
N ILE A 238 -5.75 21.79 -14.83
CA ILE A 238 -4.83 20.78 -14.32
C ILE A 238 -3.43 21.30 -14.62
N LYS A 239 -2.55 21.32 -13.63
CA LYS A 239 -1.17 21.78 -13.80
C LYS A 239 -0.19 20.67 -13.51
N ILE A 240 0.81 20.54 -14.37
CA ILE A 240 1.93 19.60 -14.25
C ILE A 240 3.16 20.40 -13.87
N TRP A 241 3.76 20.04 -12.75
CA TRP A 241 4.92 20.73 -12.15
C TRP A 241 6.14 19.81 -12.18
N ASP A 242 7.28 20.34 -12.54
CA ASP A 242 8.54 19.68 -12.31
C ASP A 242 8.87 19.67 -10.81
N LYS A 243 9.23 18.50 -10.28
CA LYS A 243 9.46 18.35 -8.85
C LYS A 243 10.80 18.90 -8.39
N GLN A 244 11.76 19.07 -9.27
CA GLN A 244 13.09 19.58 -8.95
C GLN A 244 13.15 21.11 -9.06
N SER A 245 12.70 21.65 -10.20
CA SER A 245 12.70 23.11 -10.43
C SER A 245 11.50 23.80 -9.77
N LEU A 246 10.44 23.04 -9.44
CA LEU A 246 9.16 23.53 -8.93
C LEU A 246 8.41 24.45 -9.93
N GLU A 247 8.79 24.39 -11.19
CA GLU A 247 8.18 25.17 -12.28
C GLU A 247 7.01 24.45 -12.90
N CYS A 248 6.05 25.23 -13.41
CA CYS A 248 4.91 24.68 -14.13
C CYS A 248 5.33 24.32 -15.56
N LEU A 249 5.33 23.01 -15.86
CA LEU A 249 5.70 22.50 -17.18
C LEU A 249 4.54 22.60 -18.19
N LYS A 250 3.31 22.33 -17.74
CA LYS A 250 2.14 22.26 -18.62
C LYS A 250 0.86 22.60 -17.86
N ILE A 251 -0.06 23.25 -18.56
CA ILE A 251 -1.42 23.52 -18.08
C ILE A 251 -2.40 22.82 -19.04
N LEU A 252 -3.24 21.95 -18.51
CA LEU A 252 -4.29 21.27 -19.28
C LEU A 252 -5.62 21.96 -18.99
N THR A 253 -6.31 22.33 -20.05
CA THR A 253 -7.62 23.00 -20.00
C THR A 253 -8.66 22.18 -20.76
N GLY A 254 -9.91 22.26 -20.34
CA GLY A 254 -11.00 21.53 -20.97
C GLY A 254 -12.20 21.30 -20.06
N HIS A 255 -11.98 21.05 -18.76
CA HIS A 255 -13.07 21.03 -17.80
C HIS A 255 -13.74 22.40 -17.69
N THR A 256 -15.06 22.39 -17.55
CA THR A 256 -15.87 23.61 -17.36
C THR A 256 -16.20 23.89 -15.91
N GLY A 257 -15.75 23.01 -15.00
CA GLY A 257 -15.88 23.12 -13.56
C GLY A 257 -14.60 22.72 -12.84
N SER A 258 -14.52 23.00 -11.55
CA SER A 258 -13.34 22.71 -10.72
C SER A 258 -12.92 21.25 -10.79
N VAL A 259 -11.62 20.98 -10.89
CA VAL A 259 -11.06 19.63 -10.89
C VAL A 259 -10.95 19.15 -9.46
N LEU A 260 -11.83 18.22 -9.05
CA LEU A 260 -12.00 17.81 -7.65
C LEU A 260 -11.16 16.58 -7.27
N CYS A 261 -10.87 15.72 -8.25
CA CYS A 261 -10.09 14.51 -8.05
C CYS A 261 -9.29 14.18 -9.29
N LEU A 262 -8.16 13.52 -9.08
CA LEU A 262 -7.33 13.00 -10.16
C LEU A 262 -6.57 11.75 -9.68
N GLN A 263 -6.26 10.91 -10.64
CA GLN A 263 -5.26 9.86 -10.54
C GLN A 263 -4.55 9.73 -11.88
N TYR A 264 -3.26 9.43 -11.87
CA TYR A 264 -2.51 9.18 -13.09
C TYR A 264 -1.56 7.98 -12.97
N ASP A 265 -1.20 7.42 -14.09
CA ASP A 265 -0.15 6.44 -14.27
C ASP A 265 0.88 6.92 -15.31
N GLU A 266 1.69 6.03 -15.85
CA GLU A 266 2.72 6.37 -16.84
C GLU A 266 2.13 6.86 -18.19
N ARG A 267 0.87 6.57 -18.50
CA ARG A 267 0.22 6.83 -19.78
C ARG A 267 -0.90 7.85 -19.72
N VAL A 268 -1.74 7.77 -18.71
CA VAL A 268 -2.96 8.55 -18.64
C VAL A 268 -3.12 9.32 -17.33
N ILE A 269 -3.74 10.50 -17.43
CA ILE A 269 -4.29 11.24 -16.29
C ILE A 269 -5.81 11.08 -16.37
N VAL A 270 -6.45 10.66 -15.29
CA VAL A 270 -7.91 10.61 -15.18
C VAL A 270 -8.36 11.63 -14.15
N THR A 271 -9.28 12.49 -14.53
CA THR A 271 -9.77 13.59 -13.69
C THR A 271 -11.29 13.57 -13.56
N GLY A 272 -11.78 13.92 -12.39
CA GLY A 272 -13.20 14.15 -12.13
C GLY A 272 -13.44 15.58 -11.69
N SER A 273 -14.54 16.17 -12.17
CA SER A 273 -14.81 17.59 -12.03
C SER A 273 -16.21 17.87 -11.47
N SER A 274 -16.38 19.11 -11.01
CA SER A 274 -17.68 19.66 -10.64
C SER A 274 -18.62 19.85 -11.84
N ASP A 275 -18.10 19.74 -13.10
CA ASP A 275 -18.90 19.71 -14.32
C ASP A 275 -19.59 18.35 -14.58
N SER A 276 -19.53 17.43 -13.61
CA SER A 276 -20.11 16.06 -13.65
C SER A 276 -19.41 15.09 -14.59
N THR A 277 -18.32 15.49 -15.27
CA THR A 277 -17.61 14.64 -16.23
C THR A 277 -16.36 14.02 -15.62
N VAL A 278 -15.99 12.87 -16.18
CA VAL A 278 -14.66 12.26 -16.00
C VAL A 278 -13.92 12.39 -17.33
N ARG A 279 -12.70 12.92 -17.30
CA ARG A 279 -11.87 13.04 -18.49
C ARG A 279 -10.59 12.22 -18.35
N VAL A 280 -10.19 11.63 -19.47
CA VAL A 280 -8.95 10.89 -19.63
C VAL A 280 -8.04 11.66 -20.56
N TRP A 281 -6.83 11.93 -20.11
CA TRP A 281 -5.83 12.73 -20.81
C TRP A 281 -4.59 11.91 -21.05
N ASP A 282 -3.92 12.13 -22.16
CA ASP A 282 -2.58 11.60 -22.40
C ASP A 282 -1.53 12.36 -21.57
N VAL A 283 -0.67 11.66 -20.86
CA VAL A 283 0.34 12.30 -20.00
C VAL A 283 1.37 13.07 -20.82
N ALA A 284 1.76 12.53 -21.98
CA ALA A 284 2.82 13.09 -22.80
C ALA A 284 2.35 14.31 -23.60
N SER A 285 1.24 14.18 -24.36
CA SER A 285 0.70 15.28 -25.18
C SER A 285 -0.14 16.26 -24.37
N GLY A 286 -0.82 15.80 -23.32
CA GLY A 286 -1.79 16.57 -22.54
C GLY A 286 -3.15 16.72 -23.23
N GLU A 287 -3.40 15.95 -24.29
CA GLU A 287 -4.65 15.95 -25.03
C GLU A 287 -5.72 15.11 -24.33
N VAL A 288 -6.98 15.47 -24.53
CA VAL A 288 -8.12 14.70 -24.03
C VAL A 288 -8.34 13.50 -24.93
N LEU A 289 -8.16 12.29 -24.39
CA LEU A 289 -8.40 11.02 -25.09
C LEU A 289 -9.86 10.57 -25.00
N ASN A 290 -10.53 10.86 -23.87
CA ASN A 290 -11.91 10.43 -23.63
C ASN A 290 -12.62 11.35 -22.64
N THR A 291 -13.95 11.45 -22.77
CA THR A 291 -14.81 12.15 -21.82
C THR A 291 -16.00 11.26 -21.49
N LEU A 292 -16.11 10.86 -20.21
CA LEU A 292 -17.20 10.02 -19.72
C LEU A 292 -18.29 10.92 -19.12
N ILE A 293 -19.50 10.80 -19.66
CA ILE A 293 -20.68 11.52 -19.22
C ILE A 293 -21.67 10.49 -18.66
N HIS A 294 -21.79 10.44 -17.35
CA HIS A 294 -22.67 9.48 -16.66
C HIS A 294 -23.28 10.09 -15.40
N HIS A 295 -22.44 10.69 -14.55
CA HIS A 295 -22.90 11.30 -13.32
C HIS A 295 -23.74 12.54 -13.57
N ASN A 296 -24.78 12.74 -12.73
CA ASN A 296 -25.67 13.90 -12.84
C ASN A 296 -25.19 15.11 -12.03
N GLU A 297 -24.20 14.89 -11.16
CA GLU A 297 -23.63 15.91 -10.28
C GLU A 297 -22.11 15.74 -10.22
N ALA A 298 -21.42 16.66 -9.55
CA ALA A 298 -19.98 16.69 -9.40
C ALA A 298 -19.36 15.33 -9.07
N VAL A 299 -18.31 14.96 -9.79
CA VAL A 299 -17.48 13.76 -9.51
C VAL A 299 -16.49 14.10 -8.42
N LEU A 300 -16.67 13.51 -7.24
CA LEU A 300 -15.93 13.88 -6.03
C LEU A 300 -14.65 13.08 -5.83
N HIS A 301 -14.62 11.82 -6.26
CA HIS A 301 -13.43 10.97 -6.18
C HIS A 301 -13.44 9.90 -7.26
N LEU A 302 -12.25 9.46 -7.63
CA LEU A 302 -12.03 8.33 -8.53
C LEU A 302 -10.79 7.53 -8.13
N ARG A 303 -10.81 6.26 -8.50
CA ARG A 303 -9.66 5.36 -8.43
C ARG A 303 -9.67 4.45 -9.64
N PHE A 304 -8.49 4.16 -10.20
CA PHE A 304 -8.35 3.15 -11.23
C PHE A 304 -7.11 2.29 -11.00
N SER A 305 -7.21 1.02 -11.32
CA SER A 305 -6.15 0.01 -11.24
C SER A 305 -6.57 -1.23 -12.00
N ASN A 306 -5.62 -1.91 -12.63
CA ASN A 306 -5.81 -3.24 -13.24
C ASN A 306 -7.04 -3.34 -14.17
N GLY A 307 -7.24 -2.34 -15.04
CA GLY A 307 -8.34 -2.34 -15.99
C GLY A 307 -9.72 -2.05 -15.39
N LEU A 308 -9.79 -1.69 -14.11
CA LEU A 308 -11.00 -1.26 -13.43
C LEU A 308 -10.88 0.19 -13.00
N MET A 309 -11.95 0.96 -13.18
CA MET A 309 -12.07 2.31 -12.63
C MET A 309 -13.36 2.42 -11.81
N VAL A 310 -13.29 3.12 -10.69
CA VAL A 310 -14.44 3.41 -9.83
C VAL A 310 -14.52 4.91 -9.60
N THR A 311 -15.67 5.49 -9.87
CA THR A 311 -15.95 6.91 -9.68
C THR A 311 -17.11 7.11 -8.74
N CYS A 312 -17.12 8.19 -7.98
CA CYS A 312 -18.25 8.52 -7.11
C CYS A 312 -18.61 10.00 -7.18
N SER A 313 -19.86 10.30 -6.91
CA SER A 313 -20.44 11.60 -7.16
C SER A 313 -21.32 12.13 -6.02
N LYS A 314 -21.56 13.41 -6.08
CA LYS A 314 -22.53 14.13 -5.26
C LYS A 314 -23.96 13.65 -5.54
N ASP A 315 -24.23 13.03 -6.71
CA ASP A 315 -25.49 12.38 -7.06
C ASP A 315 -25.82 11.13 -6.24
N ARG A 316 -24.97 10.77 -5.27
CA ARG A 316 -25.08 9.64 -4.34
C ARG A 316 -24.79 8.27 -4.97
N SER A 317 -24.39 8.22 -6.24
CA SER A 317 -24.05 7.00 -6.96
C SER A 317 -22.54 6.74 -6.99
N ILE A 318 -22.19 5.49 -7.23
CA ILE A 318 -20.85 5.02 -7.52
C ILE A 318 -20.94 4.30 -8.87
N ALA A 319 -20.09 4.66 -9.81
CA ALA A 319 -20.01 4.01 -11.11
C ALA A 319 -18.74 3.16 -11.18
N VAL A 320 -18.92 1.92 -11.61
CA VAL A 320 -17.84 0.94 -11.83
C VAL A 320 -17.68 0.76 -13.33
N TRP A 321 -16.45 0.92 -13.81
CA TRP A 321 -16.12 0.96 -15.23
C TRP A 321 -15.07 -0.09 -15.57
N ASP A 322 -15.25 -0.77 -16.69
CA ASP A 322 -14.20 -1.55 -17.33
C ASP A 322 -13.36 -0.62 -18.21
N MET A 323 -12.06 -0.59 -17.95
CA MET A 323 -11.10 0.26 -18.63
C MET A 323 -10.11 -0.61 -19.41
N ALA A 324 -10.51 -1.07 -20.61
CA ALA A 324 -9.66 -1.86 -21.47
C ALA A 324 -8.50 -1.03 -22.04
N SER A 325 -8.76 0.25 -22.35
CA SER A 325 -7.77 1.24 -22.76
C SER A 325 -8.22 2.65 -22.35
N ALA A 326 -7.43 3.67 -22.65
CA ALA A 326 -7.79 5.07 -22.41
C ALA A 326 -9.04 5.52 -23.19
N THR A 327 -9.24 4.95 -24.38
CA THR A 327 -10.37 5.27 -25.29
C THR A 327 -11.50 4.25 -25.19
N ASP A 328 -11.24 3.06 -24.69
CA ASP A 328 -12.24 1.98 -24.53
C ASP A 328 -12.54 1.81 -23.04
N ILE A 329 -13.54 2.56 -22.58
CA ILE A 329 -14.02 2.55 -21.19
C ILE A 329 -15.54 2.38 -21.24
N SER A 330 -16.03 1.30 -20.64
CA SER A 330 -17.46 0.97 -20.59
C SER A 330 -17.99 0.88 -19.17
N LEU A 331 -19.24 1.29 -18.98
CA LEU A 331 -19.89 1.22 -17.67
C LEU A 331 -20.28 -0.23 -17.35
N ARG A 332 -19.67 -0.80 -16.30
CA ARG A 332 -19.98 -2.15 -15.81
C ARG A 332 -21.23 -2.15 -14.93
N ARG A 333 -21.27 -1.28 -13.93
CA ARG A 333 -22.32 -1.26 -12.91
C ARG A 333 -22.44 0.09 -12.22
N VAL A 334 -23.63 0.41 -11.75
CA VAL A 334 -23.89 1.55 -10.85
C VAL A 334 -24.28 1.01 -9.49
N LEU A 335 -23.56 1.41 -8.44
CA LEU A 335 -23.83 1.02 -7.07
C LEU A 335 -24.65 2.13 -6.39
N VAL A 336 -25.85 1.77 -5.94
CA VAL A 336 -26.80 2.69 -5.30
C VAL A 336 -27.11 2.20 -3.91
N GLY A 337 -27.10 3.11 -2.93
CA GLY A 337 -27.40 2.72 -1.54
C GLY A 337 -27.02 3.79 -0.51
N HIS A 338 -26.16 4.74 -0.88
CA HIS A 338 -25.89 5.92 -0.04
C HIS A 338 -27.04 6.93 -0.09
N ARG A 339 -27.29 7.60 1.05
CA ARG A 339 -28.37 8.58 1.21
C ARG A 339 -27.92 10.03 1.01
N ALA A 340 -26.62 10.26 0.90
CA ALA A 340 -26.02 11.57 0.61
C ALA A 340 -24.84 11.40 -0.34
N ALA A 341 -24.21 12.51 -0.74
CA ALA A 341 -23.04 12.54 -1.62
C ALA A 341 -22.00 11.49 -1.21
N VAL A 342 -21.47 10.74 -2.17
CA VAL A 342 -20.35 9.82 -1.97
C VAL A 342 -19.07 10.61 -2.18
N ASN A 343 -18.36 10.87 -1.07
CA ASN A 343 -17.21 11.77 -1.08
C ASN A 343 -15.91 11.10 -1.49
N VAL A 344 -15.81 9.78 -1.31
CA VAL A 344 -14.58 9.05 -1.57
C VAL A 344 -14.86 7.57 -1.84
N VAL A 345 -14.08 6.98 -2.72
CA VAL A 345 -14.03 5.55 -3.01
C VAL A 345 -12.58 5.08 -3.01
N ASP A 346 -12.36 3.85 -2.59
CA ASP A 346 -11.12 3.12 -2.76
C ASP A 346 -11.45 1.64 -3.02
N PHE A 347 -10.56 0.88 -3.64
CA PHE A 347 -10.83 -0.51 -3.94
C PHE A 347 -9.57 -1.34 -4.11
N ASP A 348 -9.73 -2.64 -3.95
CA ASP A 348 -8.78 -3.68 -4.34
C ASP A 348 -9.49 -4.79 -5.14
N ASP A 349 -8.84 -5.92 -5.34
CA ASP A 349 -9.41 -7.05 -6.08
C ASP A 349 -10.62 -7.69 -5.35
N LYS A 350 -10.78 -7.44 -4.05
CA LYS A 350 -11.83 -8.04 -3.21
C LYS A 350 -13.01 -7.12 -2.95
N TYR A 351 -12.73 -5.88 -2.56
CA TYR A 351 -13.75 -4.93 -2.12
C TYR A 351 -13.63 -3.55 -2.75
N ILE A 352 -14.78 -2.96 -3.06
CA ILE A 352 -14.94 -1.53 -3.25
C ILE A 352 -15.44 -0.94 -1.93
N VAL A 353 -14.80 0.11 -1.45
CA VAL A 353 -15.13 0.78 -0.20
C VAL A 353 -15.49 2.23 -0.48
N SER A 354 -16.68 2.65 -0.09
CA SER A 354 -17.20 4.00 -0.34
C SER A 354 -17.60 4.68 0.95
N ALA A 355 -17.35 5.99 1.05
CA ALA A 355 -17.77 6.77 2.22
C ALA A 355 -18.55 8.02 1.81
N SER A 356 -19.56 8.36 2.61
CA SER A 356 -20.57 9.34 2.26
C SER A 356 -20.84 10.37 3.34
N GLY A 357 -21.45 11.48 2.92
CA GLY A 357 -22.07 12.47 3.78
C GLY A 357 -23.19 11.92 4.66
N ASP A 358 -23.73 10.73 4.35
CA ASP A 358 -24.72 10.02 5.18
C ASP A 358 -24.14 9.39 6.46
N ARG A 359 -22.87 9.62 6.74
CA ARG A 359 -22.11 9.14 7.92
C ARG A 359 -21.75 7.65 7.87
N THR A 360 -21.94 6.98 6.75
CA THR A 360 -21.68 5.56 6.60
C THR A 360 -20.52 5.29 5.64
N ILE A 361 -19.82 4.18 5.88
CA ILE A 361 -18.94 3.54 4.92
C ILE A 361 -19.65 2.28 4.44
N LYS A 362 -19.70 2.07 3.14
CA LYS A 362 -20.28 0.87 2.54
C LYS A 362 -19.20 0.06 1.83
N VAL A 363 -19.31 -1.24 1.97
CA VAL A 363 -18.41 -2.23 1.37
C VAL A 363 -19.20 -3.01 0.34
N TRP A 364 -18.62 -3.15 -0.85
CA TRP A 364 -19.19 -3.84 -1.99
C TRP A 364 -18.18 -4.86 -2.51
N SER A 365 -18.64 -5.96 -3.05
CA SER A 365 -17.75 -6.92 -3.73
C SER A 365 -17.26 -6.33 -5.05
N THR A 366 -15.94 -6.36 -5.31
CA THR A 366 -15.37 -5.85 -6.56
C THR A 366 -15.78 -6.71 -7.76
N SER A 367 -15.88 -8.03 -7.58
CA SER A 367 -16.23 -8.97 -8.65
C SER A 367 -17.71 -8.95 -9.03
N THR A 368 -18.62 -8.99 -8.02
CA THR A 368 -20.06 -9.06 -8.26
C THR A 368 -20.75 -7.70 -8.21
N CYS A 369 -20.09 -6.67 -7.68
CA CYS A 369 -20.66 -5.35 -7.41
C CYS A 369 -21.85 -5.38 -6.43
N GLU A 370 -21.97 -6.43 -5.63
CA GLU A 370 -23.03 -6.57 -4.64
C GLU A 370 -22.65 -5.93 -3.31
N PHE A 371 -23.67 -5.46 -2.60
CA PHE A 371 -23.49 -4.90 -1.27
C PHE A 371 -23.08 -6.00 -0.28
N VAL A 372 -22.03 -5.73 0.50
CA VAL A 372 -21.50 -6.64 1.52
C VAL A 372 -21.91 -6.18 2.92
N ARG A 373 -21.56 -4.95 3.30
CA ARG A 373 -21.83 -4.42 4.64
C ARG A 373 -21.76 -2.91 4.75
N THR A 374 -22.22 -2.39 5.88
CA THR A 374 -22.09 -0.98 6.26
C THR A 374 -21.28 -0.87 7.56
N LEU A 375 -20.29 0.04 7.59
CA LEU A 375 -19.56 0.42 8.80
C LEU A 375 -20.19 1.70 9.36
N ASN A 376 -20.68 1.63 10.59
CA ASN A 376 -21.36 2.73 11.27
C ASN A 376 -20.56 3.17 12.50
N GLY A 377 -20.51 4.47 12.77
CA GLY A 377 -19.85 5.00 13.97
C GLY A 377 -19.52 6.48 13.89
N HIS A 378 -19.20 7.02 12.71
CA HIS A 378 -18.99 8.47 12.57
C HIS A 378 -20.27 9.26 12.90
N LYS A 379 -20.11 10.38 13.60
CA LYS A 379 -21.22 11.24 14.02
C LYS A 379 -21.66 12.23 12.95
N ARG A 380 -20.77 12.54 11.99
CA ARG A 380 -21.01 13.43 10.85
C ARG A 380 -20.53 12.80 9.55
N GLY A 381 -20.74 13.51 8.43
CA GLY A 381 -20.34 13.05 7.10
C GLY A 381 -18.87 12.69 7.01
N ILE A 382 -18.56 11.63 6.28
CA ILE A 382 -17.20 11.14 6.07
C ILE A 382 -16.65 11.80 4.81
N ALA A 383 -15.48 12.43 4.90
CA ALA A 383 -14.89 13.21 3.83
C ALA A 383 -13.75 12.50 3.10
N CYS A 384 -13.07 11.58 3.75
CA CYS A 384 -11.95 10.86 3.18
C CYS A 384 -11.83 9.45 3.77
N LEU A 385 -11.24 8.56 2.99
CA LEU A 385 -10.82 7.23 3.42
C LEU A 385 -9.64 6.75 2.59
N GLN A 386 -8.94 5.76 3.12
CA GLN A 386 -8.07 4.87 2.38
C GLN A 386 -8.36 3.45 2.86
N TYR A 387 -8.39 2.52 1.91
CA TYR A 387 -8.52 1.09 2.13
C TYR A 387 -7.27 0.38 1.62
N ARG A 388 -6.72 -0.52 2.42
CA ARG A 388 -5.64 -1.41 2.03
C ARG A 388 -5.68 -2.67 2.86
N ASP A 389 -5.62 -3.83 2.21
CA ASP A 389 -5.64 -5.15 2.79
C ASP A 389 -6.91 -5.37 3.64
N ARG A 390 -6.79 -5.34 4.95
CA ARG A 390 -7.90 -5.51 5.89
C ARG A 390 -8.32 -4.21 6.59
N LEU A 391 -7.51 -3.16 6.45
CA LEU A 391 -7.67 -1.92 7.20
C LEU A 391 -8.34 -0.84 6.36
N VAL A 392 -9.40 -0.24 6.90
CA VAL A 392 -9.99 1.01 6.42
C VAL A 392 -9.69 2.11 7.42
N VAL A 393 -9.14 3.23 6.95
CA VAL A 393 -8.91 4.43 7.74
C VAL A 393 -9.74 5.55 7.16
N SER A 394 -10.61 6.16 7.95
CA SER A 394 -11.56 7.19 7.51
C SER A 394 -11.44 8.47 8.33
N GLY A 395 -11.66 9.62 7.68
CA GLY A 395 -11.71 10.93 8.29
C GLY A 395 -13.05 11.61 8.04
N SER A 396 -13.56 12.34 9.03
CA SER A 396 -14.93 12.85 9.04
C SER A 396 -15.03 14.33 9.46
N SER A 397 -16.18 14.90 9.15
CA SER A 397 -16.60 16.21 9.64
C SER A 397 -16.89 16.23 11.16
N ASP A 398 -16.82 15.08 11.84
CA ASP A 398 -16.83 15.01 13.30
C ASP A 398 -15.43 15.23 13.91
N ASN A 399 -14.45 15.62 13.09
CA ASN A 399 -13.05 15.91 13.42
C ASN A 399 -12.24 14.69 13.85
N THR A 400 -12.83 13.48 13.76
CA THR A 400 -12.18 12.24 14.15
C THR A 400 -11.69 11.45 12.96
N ILE A 401 -10.67 10.63 13.20
CA ILE A 401 -10.22 9.56 12.32
C ILE A 401 -10.61 8.25 12.96
N ARG A 402 -11.10 7.30 12.16
CA ARG A 402 -11.44 5.96 12.63
C ARG A 402 -10.74 4.90 11.82
N LEU A 403 -10.27 3.88 12.54
CA LEU A 403 -9.68 2.67 11.97
C LEU A 403 -10.71 1.55 12.07
N TRP A 404 -10.88 0.79 10.98
CA TRP A 404 -11.89 -0.26 10.89
C TRP A 404 -11.28 -1.54 10.35
N ASP A 405 -11.69 -2.65 10.90
CA ASP A 405 -11.49 -3.95 10.29
C ASP A 405 -12.62 -4.20 9.28
N ILE A 406 -12.27 -4.32 8.00
CA ILE A 406 -13.26 -4.50 6.94
C ILE A 406 -13.97 -5.85 7.01
N GLU A 407 -13.32 -6.90 7.52
CA GLU A 407 -13.86 -8.25 7.55
C GLU A 407 -14.94 -8.43 8.62
N CYS A 408 -14.74 -7.90 9.81
CA CYS A 408 -15.76 -7.96 10.87
C CYS A 408 -16.61 -6.69 10.98
N GLY A 409 -16.18 -5.59 10.36
CA GLY A 409 -16.88 -4.30 10.41
C GLY A 409 -16.69 -3.53 11.71
N ALA A 410 -15.77 -3.96 12.58
CA ALA A 410 -15.53 -3.34 13.87
C ALA A 410 -14.72 -2.04 13.74
N CYS A 411 -15.06 -1.03 14.54
CA CYS A 411 -14.22 0.14 14.75
C CYS A 411 -13.11 -0.22 15.74
N LEU A 412 -11.87 -0.30 15.26
CA LEU A 412 -10.70 -0.68 16.07
C LEU A 412 -10.22 0.46 16.95
N ARG A 413 -10.23 1.69 16.41
CA ARG A 413 -9.70 2.87 17.12
C ARG A 413 -10.33 4.16 16.62
N VAL A 414 -10.42 5.14 17.51
CA VAL A 414 -10.77 6.53 17.19
C VAL A 414 -9.56 7.40 17.53
N LEU A 415 -9.11 8.22 16.56
CA LEU A 415 -8.05 9.20 16.77
C LEU A 415 -8.69 10.59 16.83
N GLU A 416 -8.43 11.29 17.90
CA GLU A 416 -8.92 12.64 18.16
C GLU A 416 -7.76 13.62 18.22
N GLY A 417 -7.96 14.86 17.76
CA GLY A 417 -6.93 15.88 17.81
C GLY A 417 -6.99 16.95 16.72
N HIS A 418 -7.67 16.70 15.59
CA HIS A 418 -8.03 17.77 14.65
C HIS A 418 -9.17 18.62 15.22
N GLU A 419 -9.14 19.92 14.95
CA GLU A 419 -10.13 20.89 15.44
C GLU A 419 -11.28 21.07 14.45
N GLU A 420 -11.06 20.72 13.19
CA GLU A 420 -12.03 20.79 12.10
C GLU A 420 -12.07 19.51 11.27
N LEU A 421 -12.93 19.50 10.25
CA LEU A 421 -13.14 18.39 9.31
C LEU A 421 -11.82 17.80 8.81
N VAL A 422 -11.64 16.48 8.98
CA VAL A 422 -10.52 15.73 8.42
C VAL A 422 -10.81 15.46 6.94
N ARG A 423 -10.11 16.19 6.05
CA ARG A 423 -10.42 16.22 4.61
C ARG A 423 -9.66 15.20 3.80
N CYS A 424 -8.44 14.88 4.19
CA CYS A 424 -7.60 13.93 3.50
C CYS A 424 -6.83 13.04 4.47
N ILE A 425 -6.58 11.81 4.04
CA ILE A 425 -5.89 10.81 4.83
C ILE A 425 -5.13 9.85 3.92
N ARG A 426 -3.93 9.47 4.36
CA ARG A 426 -3.11 8.41 3.77
C ARG A 426 -2.43 7.64 4.88
N PHE A 427 -2.20 6.34 4.67
CA PHE A 427 -1.44 5.53 5.60
C PHE A 427 -0.54 4.52 4.88
N ASP A 428 0.55 4.18 5.51
CA ASP A 428 1.48 3.12 5.13
C ASP A 428 1.52 2.04 6.24
N ASN A 429 2.57 1.23 6.29
CA ASN A 429 2.73 0.19 7.32
C ASN A 429 3.14 0.75 8.70
N LYS A 430 3.59 2.00 8.78
CA LYS A 430 4.16 2.61 9.98
C LYS A 430 3.28 3.72 10.53
N ARG A 431 2.69 4.55 9.65
CA ARG A 431 2.06 5.81 10.04
C ARG A 431 0.80 6.13 9.26
N ILE A 432 -0.02 6.97 9.87
CA ILE A 432 -1.15 7.63 9.23
C ILE A 432 -0.81 9.12 9.12
N VAL A 433 -1.07 9.72 7.97
CA VAL A 433 -0.93 11.16 7.76
C VAL A 433 -2.30 11.73 7.38
N SER A 434 -2.75 12.72 8.10
CA SER A 434 -4.05 13.36 7.91
C SER A 434 -3.94 14.86 7.74
N GLY A 435 -4.78 15.43 6.88
CA GLY A 435 -4.91 16.87 6.70
C GLY A 435 -6.35 17.32 6.89
N ALA A 436 -6.55 18.47 7.52
CA ALA A 436 -7.86 18.95 7.89
C ALA A 436 -8.10 20.43 7.52
N TYR A 437 -9.33 20.87 7.72
CA TYR A 437 -9.75 22.24 7.47
C TYR A 437 -9.16 23.24 8.46
N ASP A 438 -8.62 22.76 9.59
CA ASP A 438 -7.83 23.55 10.54
C ASP A 438 -6.45 24.00 10.00
N GLY A 439 -6.13 23.65 8.75
CA GLY A 439 -4.84 23.97 8.12
C GLY A 439 -3.69 23.08 8.59
N LYS A 440 -3.94 22.14 9.49
CA LYS A 440 -2.94 21.30 10.12
C LYS A 440 -2.81 19.95 9.39
N ILE A 441 -1.58 19.45 9.37
CA ILE A 441 -1.28 18.06 9.00
C ILE A 441 -0.83 17.34 10.27
N LYS A 442 -1.39 16.17 10.53
CA LYS A 442 -1.00 15.36 11.69
C LYS A 442 -0.44 14.02 11.23
N VAL A 443 0.63 13.60 11.91
CA VAL A 443 1.29 12.31 11.73
C VAL A 443 0.96 11.45 12.96
N TRP A 444 0.45 10.25 12.72
CA TRP A 444 0.03 9.32 13.76
C TRP A 444 0.80 8.02 13.63
N ASP A 445 1.09 7.39 14.76
CA ASP A 445 1.69 6.05 14.80
C ASP A 445 0.61 5.00 14.54
N LEU A 446 0.72 4.29 13.42
CA LEU A 446 -0.25 3.26 13.04
C LEU A 446 -0.17 2.04 13.97
N GLN A 447 1.04 1.63 14.37
CA GLN A 447 1.21 0.47 15.24
C GLN A 447 0.65 0.73 16.63
N ALA A 448 0.93 1.91 17.18
CA ALA A 448 0.31 2.35 18.44
C ALA A 448 -1.22 2.48 18.31
N ALA A 449 -1.72 2.97 17.17
CA ALA A 449 -3.17 3.09 16.94
C ALA A 449 -3.88 1.72 16.87
N LEU A 450 -3.19 0.68 16.43
CA LEU A 450 -3.72 -0.69 16.38
C LEU A 450 -3.56 -1.46 17.70
N ASP A 451 -2.72 -0.97 18.64
CA ASP A 451 -2.62 -1.53 19.98
C ASP A 451 -3.70 -0.95 20.89
N PRO A 452 -4.70 -1.75 21.35
CA PRO A 452 -5.75 -1.26 22.23
C PRO A 452 -5.24 -0.70 23.56
N ARG A 453 -4.03 -1.07 23.99
CA ARG A 453 -3.41 -0.66 25.27
C ARG A 453 -2.67 0.67 25.16
N ALA A 454 -2.33 1.11 23.94
CA ALA A 454 -1.60 2.35 23.74
C ALA A 454 -2.45 3.56 24.21
N PRO A 455 -1.90 4.45 25.06
CA PRO A 455 -2.61 5.62 25.54
C PRO A 455 -2.86 6.63 24.39
N ALA A 456 -3.99 7.32 24.42
CA ALA A 456 -4.37 8.26 23.37
C ALA A 456 -3.33 9.38 23.16
N SER A 457 -2.61 9.77 24.20
CA SER A 457 -1.55 10.79 24.14
C SER A 457 -0.33 10.42 23.29
N THR A 458 -0.11 9.12 23.04
CA THR A 458 1.04 8.64 22.27
C THR A 458 0.72 8.42 20.80
N LEU A 459 -0.54 8.51 20.38
CA LEU A 459 -0.97 8.18 19.03
C LEU A 459 -0.57 9.26 18.01
N CYS A 460 -0.66 10.54 18.37
CA CYS A 460 -0.25 11.65 17.52
C CYS A 460 1.24 11.92 17.70
N LEU A 461 2.04 11.59 16.70
CA LEU A 461 3.49 11.83 16.73
C LEU A 461 3.82 13.30 16.55
N ARG A 462 3.18 13.97 15.57
CA ARG A 462 3.46 15.37 15.22
C ARG A 462 2.25 16.08 14.62
N THR A 463 2.26 17.39 14.80
CA THR A 463 1.40 18.35 14.10
C THR A 463 2.26 19.31 13.32
N LEU A 464 2.03 19.40 12.01
CA LEU A 464 2.76 20.27 11.08
C LEU A 464 1.83 21.43 10.70
N VAL A 465 2.33 22.66 10.84
CA VAL A 465 1.53 23.89 10.69
C VAL A 465 2.28 24.88 9.80
N GLU A 466 1.95 24.89 8.51
CA GLU A 466 2.56 25.81 7.51
C GLU A 466 1.53 26.29 6.47
N HIS A 467 0.46 25.52 6.24
CA HIS A 467 -0.64 26.00 5.41
C HIS A 467 -1.43 27.09 6.15
N SER A 468 -1.75 28.17 5.44
CA SER A 468 -2.62 29.24 5.94
C SER A 468 -4.10 28.99 5.66
N GLY A 469 -4.43 27.91 4.96
CA GLY A 469 -5.79 27.53 4.58
C GLY A 469 -6.06 26.05 4.78
N ARG A 470 -7.28 25.63 4.47
CA ARG A 470 -7.75 24.25 4.56
C ARG A 470 -6.88 23.30 3.75
N VAL A 471 -6.40 22.20 4.34
CA VAL A 471 -5.67 21.16 3.62
C VAL A 471 -6.68 20.28 2.87
N PHE A 472 -6.58 20.23 1.54
CA PHE A 472 -7.53 19.49 0.71
C PHE A 472 -7.06 18.10 0.34
N ARG A 473 -5.78 17.95 0.02
CA ARG A 473 -5.19 16.67 -0.38
C ARG A 473 -3.79 16.54 0.19
N LEU A 474 -3.37 15.30 0.44
CA LEU A 474 -1.98 14.96 0.69
C LEU A 474 -1.68 13.56 0.14
N GLN A 475 -0.43 13.37 -0.20
CA GLN A 475 0.19 12.08 -0.40
C GLN A 475 1.54 12.08 0.30
N PHE A 476 2.04 10.91 0.66
CA PHE A 476 3.35 10.80 1.28
C PHE A 476 4.01 9.46 0.91
N ASP A 477 5.31 9.45 1.04
CA ASP A 477 6.17 8.28 0.97
C ASP A 477 7.06 8.20 2.22
N GLU A 478 8.14 7.44 2.17
CA GLU A 478 9.04 7.27 3.32
C GLU A 478 9.82 8.55 3.66
N PHE A 479 9.95 9.48 2.71
CA PHE A 479 10.85 10.63 2.78
C PHE A 479 10.14 11.97 2.88
N GLN A 480 8.93 12.08 2.38
CA GLN A 480 8.27 13.36 2.22
C GLN A 480 6.75 13.28 2.33
N ILE A 481 6.13 14.43 2.62
CA ILE A 481 4.70 14.67 2.40
C ILE A 481 4.57 15.72 1.30
N ILE A 482 3.64 15.53 0.37
CA ILE A 482 3.23 16.58 -0.55
C ILE A 482 1.77 16.87 -0.30
N SER A 483 1.45 18.13 0.03
CA SER A 483 0.12 18.57 0.43
C SER A 483 -0.35 19.76 -0.38
N SER A 484 -1.67 19.85 -0.57
CA SER A 484 -2.32 20.97 -1.26
C SER A 484 -3.42 21.60 -0.41
N SER A 485 -3.64 22.89 -0.62
CA SER A 485 -4.50 23.68 0.23
C SER A 485 -5.36 24.69 -0.54
N HIS A 486 -6.35 25.22 0.19
CA HIS A 486 -7.14 26.37 -0.23
C HIS A 486 -6.32 27.67 -0.36
N ASP A 487 -5.16 27.75 0.28
CA ASP A 487 -4.23 28.88 0.19
C ASP A 487 -3.50 29.01 -1.15
N ASP A 488 -3.89 28.18 -2.14
CA ASP A 488 -3.33 28.12 -3.50
C ASP A 488 -1.87 27.68 -3.53
N THR A 489 -1.44 26.90 -2.53
CA THR A 489 -0.09 26.35 -2.45
C THR A 489 -0.07 24.83 -2.48
N ILE A 490 1.04 24.31 -3.00
CA ILE A 490 1.47 22.93 -2.79
C ILE A 490 2.74 23.00 -1.93
N LEU A 491 2.77 22.27 -0.83
CA LEU A 491 3.93 22.18 0.07
C LEU A 491 4.56 20.80 -0.02
N ILE A 492 5.89 20.79 -0.11
CA ILE A 492 6.71 19.59 -0.05
C ILE A 492 7.47 19.63 1.28
N TRP A 493 7.20 18.67 2.13
CA TRP A 493 7.77 18.48 3.46
C TRP A 493 8.80 17.37 3.36
N ASP A 494 10.08 17.72 3.23
CA ASP A 494 11.18 16.79 2.99
C ASP A 494 11.84 16.40 4.31
N PHE A 495 11.71 15.15 4.73
CA PHE A 495 12.31 14.58 5.94
C PHE A 495 13.67 13.92 5.68
N LEU A 496 14.07 13.79 4.40
CA LEU A 496 15.36 13.24 4.01
C LEU A 496 16.47 14.30 4.05
N ASN A 497 16.24 15.46 3.42
CA ASN A 497 17.24 16.51 3.26
C ASN A 497 17.05 17.62 4.30
N VAL A 498 17.25 17.26 5.58
CA VAL A 498 17.14 18.23 6.68
C VAL A 498 18.50 18.86 6.93
N SER A 499 18.59 20.20 6.80
CA SER A 499 19.79 20.97 7.13
C SER A 499 20.09 20.87 8.62
N THR A 500 21.27 20.38 8.97
CA THR A 500 21.70 20.18 10.36
C THR A 500 22.17 21.48 11.04
N ASN A 501 22.19 22.62 10.34
CA ASN A 501 22.77 23.87 10.85
C ASN A 501 21.78 25.03 10.83
N GLY A 502 21.49 25.54 12.01
CA GLY A 502 21.02 26.91 12.22
C GLY A 502 22.13 27.96 12.08
N GLN A 503 23.01 27.83 11.08
CA GLN A 503 23.97 28.87 10.70
C GLN A 503 23.94 29.00 9.18
N SER A 504 23.68 30.23 8.76
CA SER A 504 23.76 30.67 7.38
C SER A 504 25.20 30.54 6.87
N GLU A 505 25.49 29.45 6.16
CA GLU A 505 26.69 29.41 5.33
C GLU A 505 26.38 28.88 3.95
N GLY A 506 27.05 29.46 2.97
CA GLY A 506 26.83 29.39 1.56
C GLY A 506 26.65 27.99 1.00
N ARG A 507 25.90 27.92 -0.06
CA ARG A 507 25.56 26.78 -0.91
C ARG A 507 26.71 25.77 -0.98
N SER A 508 26.66 24.77 -0.12
CA SER A 508 27.33 23.50 -0.35
C SER A 508 26.46 22.67 -1.32
N PRO A 509 27.04 21.96 -2.30
CA PRO A 509 26.24 21.23 -3.27
C PRO A 509 25.34 20.25 -2.54
N SER A 510 24.04 20.41 -2.74
CA SER A 510 23.01 19.52 -2.27
C SER A 510 23.46 18.06 -2.47
N ARG A 511 23.49 17.29 -1.39
CA ARG A 511 23.57 15.83 -1.50
C ARG A 511 22.37 15.40 -2.32
N THR A 512 22.58 15.23 -3.61
CA THR A 512 21.59 14.67 -4.52
C THR A 512 21.50 13.19 -4.19
N TYR A 513 20.79 12.86 -3.12
CA TYR A 513 20.23 11.55 -2.98
C TYR A 513 19.13 11.49 -4.04
N THR A 514 19.43 10.82 -5.13
CA THR A 514 18.43 10.50 -6.12
C THR A 514 17.41 9.63 -5.39
N TYR A 515 16.21 10.20 -5.22
CA TYR A 515 15.11 9.59 -4.49
C TYR A 515 14.94 8.14 -4.86
N ILE A 516 14.78 7.34 -3.84
CA ILE A 516 14.36 5.96 -3.90
C ILE A 516 12.85 6.01 -4.01
N SER A 517 12.33 6.11 -5.21
CA SER A 517 10.91 6.02 -5.42
C SER A 517 10.48 4.60 -5.76
N ARG A 518 9.35 4.31 -5.31
CA ARG A 518 8.60 3.09 -5.59
C ARG A 518 7.73 3.20 -6.81
#